data_ceb545bce9ba561143d12d16d425c9c5
#
_entry.id   ceb545bce9ba561143d12d16d425c9c5
#
_cell.length_a   1.000
_cell.length_b   1.000
_cell.length_c   1.000
_cell.angle_alpha   90.00
_cell.angle_beta   90.00
_cell.angle_gamma   90.00
#
_symmetry.space_group_name_H-M   'P 1'
#
loop_
_entity.id
_entity.type
_entity.pdbx_description
1 polymer ?
#
loop_
_entity_poly.entity_id
_entity_poly.type
_entity_poly.pdbx_seq_one_letter_code
_entity_poly.pdbx_strand_id
1 'polypeptide(L)'
;MIGPKGARVMIVGDVPNDADFQKGEPFIGGGGYELSKMLQEAGTFREEVLMRYVVMEEGWGSVEELVALKKKDVTGEHVLYRGKHVLPCVVEMVEELKAAIEEERPTVVVPVGNLALWALTGEWSVRNWRSSLMESTLVPGQKVIPTLPPLAVIVQWGMRPIVIHDLKRVVRESQWREIKRVDYSFVIRPDYPTAIEYLAKLI
;
A
#
# COMPACT_ATOMS: atom_id res chain seq x y z
N MET A 1 -1.53 -10.86 12.11
CA MET A 1 -0.28 -10.18 11.71
C MET A 1 0.91 -11.11 11.96
N ILE A 2 1.86 -11.20 11.05
CA ILE A 2 3.07 -12.03 11.16
C ILE A 2 4.30 -11.20 10.77
N GLY A 3 5.42 -11.46 11.43
CA GLY A 3 6.71 -10.82 11.20
C GLY A 3 7.38 -10.36 12.50
N PRO A 4 8.63 -9.85 12.43
CA PRO A 4 9.38 -9.44 13.60
C PRO A 4 8.87 -8.09 14.15
N LYS A 5 8.83 -7.97 15.48
CA LYS A 5 8.54 -6.69 16.13
C LYS A 5 9.55 -5.62 15.72
N GLY A 6 9.04 -4.41 15.45
CA GLY A 6 9.88 -3.29 15.04
C GLY A 6 10.43 -3.40 13.62
N ALA A 7 9.83 -4.22 12.77
CA ALA A 7 10.17 -4.26 11.35
C ALA A 7 10.02 -2.88 10.69
N ARG A 8 10.95 -2.54 9.80
CA ARG A 8 10.92 -1.25 9.10
C ARG A 8 9.82 -1.18 8.05
N VAL A 9 9.38 -2.31 7.54
CA VAL A 9 8.39 -2.42 6.46
C VAL A 9 7.20 -3.23 6.95
N MET A 10 5.99 -2.73 6.71
CA MET A 10 4.73 -3.45 6.92
C MET A 10 3.99 -3.56 5.58
N ILE A 11 3.70 -4.79 5.14
CA ILE A 11 2.89 -5.06 3.94
C ILE A 11 1.45 -5.31 4.38
N VAL A 12 0.53 -4.60 3.74
CA VAL A 12 -0.91 -4.68 4.05
C VAL A 12 -1.68 -5.07 2.78
N GLY A 13 -2.32 -6.24 2.81
CA GLY A 13 -3.23 -6.72 1.76
C GLY A 13 -4.68 -6.33 2.05
N ASP A 14 -5.55 -6.57 1.09
CA ASP A 14 -6.99 -6.29 1.20
C ASP A 14 -7.68 -7.35 2.06
N VAL A 15 -7.87 -8.55 1.51
CA VAL A 15 -8.61 -9.67 2.09
C VAL A 15 -7.74 -10.93 1.96
N PRO A 16 -7.67 -11.78 3.00
CA PRO A 16 -6.98 -13.07 2.92
C PRO A 16 -7.69 -14.01 1.95
N ASN A 17 -6.96 -14.88 1.29
CA ASN A 17 -7.54 -16.02 0.60
C ASN A 17 -7.79 -17.18 1.58
N ASP A 18 -8.54 -18.19 1.15
CA ASP A 18 -8.90 -19.37 1.99
C ASP A 18 -7.66 -20.05 2.59
N ALA A 19 -6.58 -20.18 1.85
CA ALA A 19 -5.36 -20.82 2.32
C ALA A 19 -4.66 -19.98 3.40
N ASP A 20 -4.61 -18.65 3.22
CA ASP A 20 -4.05 -17.72 4.19
C ASP A 20 -4.88 -17.75 5.49
N PHE A 21 -6.20 -17.83 5.34
CA PHE A 21 -7.11 -17.88 6.47
C PHE A 21 -6.96 -19.19 7.26
N GLN A 22 -7.04 -20.34 6.58
CA GLN A 22 -6.93 -21.67 7.20
C GLN A 22 -5.63 -21.88 7.99
N LYS A 23 -4.53 -21.28 7.53
CA LYS A 23 -3.23 -21.36 8.21
C LYS A 23 -2.97 -20.23 9.20
N GLY A 24 -3.80 -19.19 9.20
CA GLY A 24 -3.60 -18.00 10.03
C GLY A 24 -2.37 -17.17 9.64
N GLU A 25 -1.85 -17.37 8.43
CA GLU A 25 -0.67 -16.70 7.93
C GLU A 25 -0.98 -15.87 6.68
N PRO A 26 -0.62 -14.58 6.61
CA PRO A 26 -0.83 -13.77 5.42
C PRO A 26 0.17 -14.13 4.31
N PHE A 27 -0.32 -14.09 3.08
CA PHE A 27 0.48 -14.27 1.86
C PHE A 27 1.26 -15.59 1.80
N ILE A 28 0.60 -16.75 2.01
CA ILE A 28 1.24 -18.07 1.95
C ILE A 28 1.00 -18.82 0.66
N GLY A 29 -0.08 -18.53 -0.06
CA GLY A 29 -0.38 -19.16 -1.35
C GLY A 29 0.61 -18.79 -2.46
N GLY A 30 0.28 -19.10 -3.71
CA GLY A 30 1.14 -18.80 -4.86
C GLY A 30 1.54 -17.34 -4.97
N GLY A 31 0.61 -16.41 -4.65
CA GLY A 31 0.90 -14.97 -4.56
C GLY A 31 1.92 -14.63 -3.49
N GLY A 32 1.82 -15.27 -2.34
CA GLY A 32 2.77 -15.07 -1.24
C GLY A 32 4.17 -15.62 -1.54
N TYR A 33 4.24 -16.77 -2.21
CA TYR A 33 5.51 -17.32 -2.67
C TYR A 33 6.22 -16.37 -3.65
N GLU A 34 5.45 -15.83 -4.60
CA GLU A 34 5.99 -14.87 -5.56
C GLU A 34 6.38 -13.53 -4.88
N LEU A 35 5.59 -13.07 -3.91
CA LEU A 35 5.95 -11.90 -3.10
C LEU A 35 7.29 -12.11 -2.38
N SER A 36 7.52 -13.27 -1.79
CA SER A 36 8.78 -13.60 -1.11
C SER A 36 9.98 -13.53 -2.06
N LYS A 37 9.85 -14.03 -3.29
CA LYS A 37 10.89 -13.91 -4.32
C LYS A 37 11.13 -12.45 -4.72
N MET A 38 10.06 -11.68 -4.93
CA MET A 38 10.19 -10.27 -5.30
C MET A 38 10.82 -9.43 -4.18
N LEU A 39 10.52 -9.74 -2.91
CA LEU A 39 11.17 -9.12 -1.76
C LEU A 39 12.67 -9.42 -1.74
N GLN A 40 13.07 -10.69 -1.95
CA GLN A 40 14.47 -11.08 -2.03
C GLN A 40 15.21 -10.34 -3.15
N GLU A 41 14.63 -10.23 -4.33
CA GLU A 41 15.19 -9.46 -5.45
C GLU A 41 15.22 -7.94 -5.20
N ALA A 42 14.36 -7.45 -4.32
CA ALA A 42 14.35 -6.07 -3.88
C ALA A 42 15.38 -5.76 -2.78
N GLY A 43 16.00 -6.78 -2.18
CA GLY A 43 17.04 -6.66 -1.16
C GLY A 43 16.52 -6.71 0.28
N THR A 44 15.38 -7.37 0.51
CA THR A 44 14.88 -7.70 1.86
C THR A 44 14.24 -9.08 1.85
N PHE A 45 14.00 -9.67 3.02
CA PHE A 45 13.44 -11.00 3.14
C PHE A 45 12.05 -10.95 3.77
N ARG A 46 11.24 -11.99 3.50
CA ARG A 46 9.91 -12.13 4.08
C ARG A 46 9.94 -12.04 5.61
N GLU A 47 10.95 -12.63 6.22
CA GLU A 47 11.17 -12.71 7.67
C GLU A 47 11.53 -11.36 8.31
N GLU A 48 11.89 -10.36 7.50
CA GLU A 48 12.25 -9.01 7.94
C GLU A 48 11.08 -8.02 7.87
N VAL A 49 9.93 -8.43 7.31
CA VAL A 49 8.78 -7.57 7.10
C VAL A 49 7.56 -8.02 7.91
N LEU A 50 6.79 -7.07 8.40
CA LEU A 50 5.47 -7.33 8.96
C LEU A 50 4.46 -7.52 7.84
N MET A 51 3.56 -8.48 8.00
CA MET A 51 2.51 -8.76 7.01
C MET A 51 1.15 -8.92 7.71
N ARG A 52 0.13 -8.27 7.14
CA ARG A 52 -1.27 -8.44 7.54
C ARG A 52 -2.21 -8.11 6.39
N TYR A 53 -3.49 -8.37 6.60
CA TYR A 53 -4.58 -7.86 5.78
C TYR A 53 -5.33 -6.73 6.51
N VAL A 54 -6.07 -5.90 5.77
CA VAL A 54 -7.07 -5.00 6.35
C VAL A 54 -8.15 -5.85 7.00
N VAL A 55 -8.69 -6.79 6.23
CA VAL A 55 -9.69 -7.74 6.71
C VAL A 55 -8.99 -8.91 7.37
N MET A 56 -9.31 -9.17 8.63
CA MET A 56 -8.75 -10.27 9.42
C MET A 56 -9.80 -11.29 9.82
N GLU A 57 -11.06 -11.07 9.47
CA GLU A 57 -12.19 -11.94 9.78
C GLU A 57 -12.48 -12.92 8.65
N GLU A 58 -13.04 -14.08 9.01
CA GLU A 58 -13.50 -15.10 8.09
C GLU A 58 -14.82 -14.70 7.41
N GLY A 59 -15.02 -15.21 6.20
CA GLY A 59 -16.30 -15.09 5.52
C GLY A 59 -16.33 -14.02 4.41
N TRP A 60 -15.26 -13.27 4.21
CA TRP A 60 -15.17 -12.28 3.16
C TRP A 60 -14.28 -12.76 2.01
N GLY A 61 -14.88 -12.99 0.84
CA GLY A 61 -14.16 -13.47 -0.35
C GLY A 61 -13.59 -12.35 -1.23
N SER A 62 -14.14 -11.14 -1.14
CA SER A 62 -13.75 -10.04 -2.00
C SER A 62 -13.99 -8.66 -1.37
N VAL A 63 -13.30 -7.65 -1.90
CA VAL A 63 -13.47 -6.25 -1.48
C VAL A 63 -14.84 -5.70 -1.86
N GLU A 64 -15.44 -6.22 -2.95
CA GLU A 64 -16.75 -5.81 -3.45
C GLU A 64 -17.89 -6.17 -2.49
N GLU A 65 -17.70 -7.15 -1.62
CA GLU A 65 -18.66 -7.50 -0.57
C GLU A 65 -18.65 -6.51 0.59
N LEU A 66 -17.55 -5.83 0.80
CA LEU A 66 -17.29 -4.93 1.92
C LEU A 66 -17.50 -3.46 1.58
N VAL A 67 -17.28 -3.10 0.32
CA VAL A 67 -17.25 -1.70 -0.14
C VAL A 67 -18.17 -1.55 -1.36
N ALA A 68 -19.16 -0.69 -1.26
CA ALA A 68 -19.99 -0.32 -2.41
C ALA A 68 -19.18 0.52 -3.39
N LEU A 69 -18.70 -0.09 -4.48
CA LEU A 69 -17.89 0.58 -5.49
C LEU A 69 -18.70 1.49 -6.40
N LYS A 70 -20.00 1.22 -6.56
CA LYS A 70 -20.93 2.01 -7.36
C LYS A 70 -22.10 2.45 -6.48
N LYS A 71 -22.69 3.58 -6.82
CA LYS A 71 -23.85 4.13 -6.10
C LYS A 71 -25.02 3.14 -6.02
N LYS A 72 -25.21 2.30 -7.03
CA LYS A 72 -26.27 1.28 -7.06
C LYS A 72 -26.04 0.11 -6.10
N ASP A 73 -24.77 -0.09 -5.66
CA ASP A 73 -24.38 -1.19 -4.78
C ASP A 73 -24.55 -0.80 -3.29
N VAL A 74 -24.89 0.47 -3.01
CA VAL A 74 -25.13 0.96 -1.66
C VAL A 74 -26.45 0.41 -1.14
N THR A 75 -26.42 -0.30 -0.02
CA THR A 75 -27.59 -0.81 0.72
C THR A 75 -27.79 -0.02 2.01
N GLY A 76 -28.91 -0.29 2.73
CA GLY A 76 -29.17 0.32 4.03
C GLY A 76 -28.18 -0.09 5.16
N GLU A 77 -27.37 -1.11 4.93
CA GLU A 77 -26.35 -1.59 5.87
C GLU A 77 -25.03 -0.81 5.77
N HIS A 78 -24.78 -0.13 4.63
CA HIS A 78 -23.56 0.62 4.43
C HIS A 78 -23.56 1.95 5.19
N VAL A 79 -22.41 2.29 5.74
CA VAL A 79 -22.12 3.59 6.36
C VAL A 79 -21.14 4.37 5.49
N LEU A 80 -21.25 5.70 5.50
CA LEU A 80 -20.27 6.56 4.81
C LEU A 80 -19.05 6.73 5.71
N TYR A 81 -17.92 6.20 5.29
CA TYR A 81 -16.65 6.30 6.00
C TYR A 81 -15.50 6.64 5.04
N ARG A 82 -14.71 7.66 5.36
CA ARG A 82 -13.58 8.12 4.54
C ARG A 82 -13.90 8.27 3.03
N GLY A 83 -15.09 8.82 2.73
CA GLY A 83 -15.55 9.09 1.37
C GLY A 83 -16.07 7.88 0.58
N LYS A 84 -16.20 6.70 1.21
CA LYS A 84 -16.80 5.49 0.62
C LYS A 84 -17.92 4.93 1.48
N HIS A 85 -18.84 4.23 0.83
CA HIS A 85 -19.88 3.46 1.52
C HIS A 85 -19.32 2.05 1.78
N VAL A 86 -19.21 1.69 3.06
CA VAL A 86 -18.61 0.45 3.53
C VAL A 86 -19.53 -0.23 4.52
N LEU A 87 -19.38 -1.53 4.73
CA LEU A 87 -20.02 -2.20 5.85
C LEU A 87 -19.42 -1.72 7.18
N PRO A 88 -20.20 -1.69 8.28
CA PRO A 88 -19.72 -1.22 9.59
C PRO A 88 -18.46 -1.93 10.08
N CYS A 89 -18.34 -3.25 9.85
CA CYS A 89 -17.16 -4.03 10.24
C CYS A 89 -15.85 -3.49 9.59
N VAL A 90 -15.92 -2.90 8.41
CA VAL A 90 -14.73 -2.30 7.76
C VAL A 90 -14.18 -1.13 8.58
N VAL A 91 -15.05 -0.38 9.25
CA VAL A 91 -14.63 0.73 10.11
C VAL A 91 -13.79 0.19 11.27
N GLU A 92 -14.26 -0.88 11.93
CA GLU A 92 -13.56 -1.53 13.03
C GLU A 92 -12.20 -2.10 12.55
N MET A 93 -12.18 -2.78 11.42
CA MET A 93 -10.96 -3.34 10.82
C MET A 93 -9.91 -2.26 10.46
N VAL A 94 -10.36 -1.09 10.01
CA VAL A 94 -9.46 0.05 9.71
C VAL A 94 -8.90 0.66 11.00
N GLU A 95 -9.70 0.75 12.07
CA GLU A 95 -9.19 1.21 13.37
C GLU A 95 -8.21 0.20 13.99
N GLU A 96 -8.43 -1.10 13.83
CA GLU A 96 -7.46 -2.13 14.20
C GLU A 96 -6.15 -2.04 13.39
N LEU A 97 -6.24 -1.75 12.08
CA LEU A 97 -5.07 -1.51 11.26
C LEU A 97 -4.28 -0.29 11.77
N LYS A 98 -5.00 0.78 12.13
CA LYS A 98 -4.39 1.98 12.72
C LYS A 98 -3.64 1.65 13.99
N ALA A 99 -4.29 0.96 14.94
CA ALA A 99 -3.69 0.55 16.22
C ALA A 99 -2.43 -0.29 15.99
N ALA A 100 -2.46 -1.23 15.05
CA ALA A 100 -1.30 -2.06 14.72
C ALA A 100 -0.12 -1.25 14.16
N ILE A 101 -0.39 -0.23 13.33
CA ILE A 101 0.67 0.64 12.79
C ILE A 101 1.25 1.54 13.91
N GLU A 102 0.41 2.04 14.79
CA GLU A 102 0.84 2.87 15.93
C GLU A 102 1.66 2.08 16.96
N GLU A 103 1.35 0.79 17.15
CA GLU A 103 2.09 -0.12 18.02
C GLU A 103 3.46 -0.48 17.43
N GLU A 104 3.47 -1.00 16.20
CA GLU A 104 4.67 -1.54 15.56
C GLU A 104 5.58 -0.45 14.97
N ARG A 105 5.05 0.71 14.66
CA ARG A 105 5.75 1.89 14.12
C ARG A 105 6.68 1.57 12.96
N PRO A 106 6.21 0.89 11.90
CA PRO A 106 7.05 0.65 10.73
C PRO A 106 7.50 1.96 10.11
N THR A 107 8.65 1.95 9.46
CA THR A 107 9.13 3.14 8.72
C THR A 107 8.30 3.38 7.46
N VAL A 108 7.88 2.30 6.79
CA VAL A 108 7.06 2.33 5.57
C VAL A 108 5.94 1.30 5.66
N VAL A 109 4.72 1.70 5.31
CA VAL A 109 3.59 0.79 5.10
C VAL A 109 3.35 0.64 3.61
N VAL A 110 3.19 -0.59 3.15
CA VAL A 110 3.06 -0.96 1.73
C VAL A 110 1.68 -1.58 1.49
N PRO A 111 0.67 -0.80 1.06
CA PRO A 111 -0.58 -1.38 0.62
C PRO A 111 -0.40 -2.12 -0.71
N VAL A 112 -0.87 -3.38 -0.75
CA VAL A 112 -0.84 -4.23 -1.95
C VAL A 112 -2.27 -4.57 -2.39
N GLY A 113 -3.10 -3.55 -2.52
CA GLY A 113 -4.49 -3.63 -2.93
C GLY A 113 -5.23 -2.31 -2.78
N ASN A 114 -6.46 -2.26 -3.27
CA ASN A 114 -7.25 -1.03 -3.31
C ASN A 114 -7.86 -0.68 -1.95
N LEU A 115 -8.31 -1.68 -1.19
CA LEU A 115 -8.87 -1.49 0.14
C LEU A 115 -7.79 -1.03 1.12
N ALA A 116 -6.61 -1.66 1.07
CA ALA A 116 -5.46 -1.29 1.89
C ALA A 116 -4.96 0.12 1.57
N LEU A 117 -4.88 0.48 0.29
CA LEU A 117 -4.53 1.84 -0.13
C LEU A 117 -5.52 2.86 0.41
N TRP A 118 -6.82 2.60 0.22
CA TRP A 118 -7.88 3.49 0.68
C TRP A 118 -7.90 3.61 2.21
N ALA A 119 -7.79 2.52 2.93
CA ALA A 119 -7.75 2.53 4.39
C ALA A 119 -6.62 3.44 4.92
N LEU A 120 -5.46 3.41 4.28
CA LEU A 120 -4.28 4.17 4.69
C LEU A 120 -4.30 5.63 4.24
N THR A 121 -4.82 5.93 3.04
CA THR A 121 -4.62 7.24 2.39
C THR A 121 -5.91 7.93 1.97
N GLY A 122 -7.04 7.23 1.93
CA GLY A 122 -8.29 7.70 1.32
C GLY A 122 -8.34 7.57 -0.21
N GLU A 123 -7.21 7.26 -0.86
CA GLU A 123 -7.11 7.12 -2.31
C GLU A 123 -7.52 5.72 -2.77
N TRP A 124 -7.95 5.62 -4.04
CA TRP A 124 -8.36 4.36 -4.65
C TRP A 124 -7.57 4.10 -5.93
N SER A 125 -7.54 2.83 -6.40
CA SER A 125 -6.77 2.41 -7.56
C SER A 125 -5.25 2.38 -7.31
N VAL A 126 -4.79 1.32 -6.65
CA VAL A 126 -3.38 1.07 -6.38
C VAL A 126 -2.50 1.16 -7.66
N ARG A 127 -3.08 0.84 -8.83
CA ARG A 127 -2.39 0.94 -10.12
C ARG A 127 -1.96 2.37 -10.45
N ASN A 128 -2.75 3.37 -10.07
CA ASN A 128 -2.47 4.78 -10.34
C ASN A 128 -1.44 5.36 -9.36
N TRP A 129 -1.43 4.84 -8.13
CA TRP A 129 -0.61 5.35 -7.04
C TRP A 129 0.65 4.52 -6.76
N ARG A 130 0.82 3.38 -7.45
CA ARG A 130 1.98 2.52 -7.23
C ARG A 130 3.30 3.30 -7.26
N SER A 131 4.23 2.91 -6.41
CA SER A 131 5.54 3.55 -6.24
C SER A 131 5.53 5.01 -5.78
N SER A 132 4.38 5.64 -5.57
CA SER A 132 4.33 7.01 -5.04
C SER A 132 4.67 7.04 -3.57
N LEU A 133 5.48 8.02 -3.15
CA LEU A 133 5.71 8.30 -1.74
C LEU A 133 4.56 9.17 -1.21
N MET A 134 3.71 8.57 -0.40
CA MET A 134 2.52 9.19 0.17
C MET A 134 2.65 9.30 1.69
N GLU A 135 1.85 10.17 2.27
CA GLU A 135 1.63 10.24 3.70
C GLU A 135 0.28 9.62 4.04
N SER A 136 0.23 8.82 5.09
CA SER A 136 -1.02 8.24 5.55
C SER A 136 -1.95 9.31 6.12
N THR A 137 -3.23 9.26 5.74
CA THR A 137 -4.29 10.04 6.38
C THR A 137 -4.93 9.29 7.56
N LEU A 138 -4.61 8.00 7.73
CA LEU A 138 -5.03 7.19 8.88
C LEU A 138 -4.11 7.40 10.07
N VAL A 139 -2.79 7.38 9.85
CA VAL A 139 -1.75 7.62 10.86
C VAL A 139 -0.86 8.75 10.34
N PRO A 140 -1.04 9.99 10.79
CA PRO A 140 -0.27 11.15 10.32
C PRO A 140 1.24 10.95 10.50
N GLY A 141 2.01 11.35 9.50
CA GLY A 141 3.47 11.18 9.47
C GLY A 141 3.95 9.79 9.02
N GLN A 142 3.05 8.80 8.87
CA GLN A 142 3.40 7.47 8.39
C GLN A 142 3.61 7.47 6.89
N LYS A 143 4.78 6.99 6.43
CA LYS A 143 5.06 6.78 5.00
C LYS A 143 4.23 5.63 4.44
N VAL A 144 3.67 5.83 3.25
CA VAL A 144 2.94 4.83 2.48
C VAL A 144 3.51 4.77 1.06
N ILE A 145 3.85 3.57 0.60
CA ILE A 145 4.29 3.33 -0.78
C ILE A 145 3.49 2.17 -1.35
N PRO A 146 2.47 2.45 -2.18
CA PRO A 146 1.64 1.41 -2.76
C PRO A 146 2.36 0.59 -3.83
N THR A 147 2.01 -0.70 -3.95
CA THR A 147 2.36 -1.53 -5.11
C THR A 147 1.22 -2.49 -5.47
N LEU A 148 1.36 -3.18 -6.59
CA LEU A 148 0.34 -4.12 -7.06
C LEU A 148 0.27 -5.37 -6.18
N PRO A 149 -0.93 -5.96 -6.03
CA PRO A 149 -1.07 -7.22 -5.29
C PRO A 149 -0.27 -8.34 -5.98
N PRO A 150 0.37 -9.23 -5.21
CA PRO A 150 1.17 -10.33 -5.77
C PRO A 150 0.40 -11.23 -6.74
N LEU A 151 -0.90 -11.42 -6.50
CA LEU A 151 -1.75 -12.20 -7.39
C LEU A 151 -1.86 -11.58 -8.80
N ALA A 152 -1.83 -10.25 -8.91
CA ALA A 152 -1.84 -9.57 -10.22
C ALA A 152 -0.59 -9.90 -11.05
N VAL A 153 0.55 -10.15 -10.39
CA VAL A 153 1.79 -10.59 -11.05
C VAL A 153 1.65 -12.00 -11.63
N ILE A 154 0.99 -12.90 -10.89
CA ILE A 154 0.74 -14.28 -11.37
C ILE A 154 -0.14 -14.25 -12.62
N VAL A 155 -1.20 -13.44 -12.62
CA VAL A 155 -2.11 -13.29 -13.76
C VAL A 155 -1.43 -12.59 -14.94
N GLN A 156 -0.59 -11.60 -14.67
CA GLN A 156 0.10 -10.81 -15.69
C GLN A 156 1.60 -10.71 -15.37
N TRP A 157 2.37 -11.72 -15.79
CA TRP A 157 3.79 -11.84 -15.48
C TRP A 157 4.65 -10.62 -15.83
N GLY A 158 4.29 -9.89 -16.88
CA GLY A 158 4.96 -8.64 -17.26
C GLY A 158 4.93 -7.53 -16.19
N MET A 159 4.08 -7.65 -15.15
CA MET A 159 4.05 -6.72 -14.02
C MET A 159 5.14 -6.98 -12.99
N ARG A 160 5.78 -8.15 -13.03
CA ARG A 160 6.79 -8.56 -12.03
C ARG A 160 7.95 -7.58 -11.86
N PRO A 161 8.67 -7.16 -12.93
CA PRO A 161 9.76 -6.19 -12.79
C PRO A 161 9.29 -4.85 -12.24
N ILE A 162 8.04 -4.50 -12.51
CA ILE A 162 7.42 -3.27 -12.00
C ILE A 162 7.27 -3.34 -10.47
N VAL A 163 6.73 -4.45 -9.94
CA VAL A 163 6.58 -4.64 -8.49
C VAL A 163 7.94 -4.71 -7.79
N ILE A 164 8.93 -5.38 -8.39
CA ILE A 164 10.31 -5.41 -7.86
C ILE A 164 10.88 -3.99 -7.77
N HIS A 165 10.68 -3.17 -8.80
CA HIS A 165 11.12 -1.77 -8.77
C HIS A 165 10.44 -0.98 -7.63
N ASP A 166 9.13 -1.17 -7.42
CA ASP A 166 8.40 -0.54 -6.33
C ASP A 166 8.95 -1.00 -4.97
N LEU A 167 9.17 -2.30 -4.79
CA LEU A 167 9.74 -2.87 -3.56
C LEU A 167 11.17 -2.39 -3.30
N LYS A 168 12.01 -2.22 -4.33
CA LYS A 168 13.34 -1.59 -4.19
C LYS A 168 13.22 -0.17 -3.66
N ARG A 169 12.22 0.59 -4.12
CA ARG A 169 11.94 1.91 -3.56
C ARG A 169 11.52 1.82 -2.09
N VAL A 170 10.65 0.88 -1.73
CA VAL A 170 10.24 0.63 -0.34
C VAL A 170 11.46 0.36 0.54
N VAL A 171 12.36 -0.55 0.15
CA VAL A 171 13.58 -0.88 0.89
C VAL A 171 14.46 0.36 1.08
N ARG A 172 14.65 1.16 0.04
CA ARG A 172 15.40 2.41 0.13
C ARG A 172 14.74 3.40 1.09
N GLU A 173 13.44 3.65 0.96
CA GLU A 173 12.70 4.60 1.79
C GLU A 173 12.52 4.13 3.24
N SER A 174 12.70 2.84 3.52
CA SER A 174 12.64 2.29 4.88
C SER A 174 13.85 2.63 5.75
N GLN A 175 14.91 3.20 5.17
CA GLN A 175 16.13 3.53 5.91
C GLN A 175 15.99 4.78 6.81
N TRP A 176 14.98 5.62 6.57
CA TRP A 176 14.71 6.83 7.36
C TRP A 176 13.20 7.05 7.50
N ARG A 177 12.79 7.68 8.62
CA ARG A 177 11.36 7.92 8.91
C ARG A 177 10.79 9.13 8.19
N GLU A 178 11.59 10.17 7.98
CA GLU A 178 11.13 11.43 7.41
C GLU A 178 10.62 11.26 5.99
N ILE A 179 9.51 11.93 5.67
CA ILE A 179 9.00 12.01 4.30
C ILE A 179 9.78 13.12 3.59
N LYS A 180 10.84 12.72 2.87
CA LYS A 180 11.63 13.64 2.06
C LYS A 180 10.89 13.93 0.75
N ARG A 181 10.18 15.05 0.74
CA ARG A 181 9.58 15.58 -0.49
C ARG A 181 10.64 16.33 -1.28
N VAL A 182 10.70 16.08 -2.58
CA VAL A 182 11.52 16.91 -3.48
C VAL A 182 10.80 18.23 -3.62
N ASP A 183 11.48 19.32 -3.28
CA ASP A 183 10.96 20.66 -3.51
C ASP A 183 11.12 21.00 -5.00
N TYR A 184 10.00 21.03 -5.71
CA TYR A 184 9.97 21.39 -7.13
C TYR A 184 9.58 22.86 -7.26
N SER A 185 10.49 23.66 -7.79
CA SER A 185 10.15 24.99 -8.29
C SER A 185 9.87 24.92 -9.78
N PHE A 186 8.69 25.37 -10.18
CA PHE A 186 8.30 25.40 -11.59
C PHE A 186 8.28 26.85 -12.07
N VAL A 187 9.03 27.15 -13.13
CA VAL A 187 8.90 28.42 -13.85
C VAL A 187 7.99 28.15 -15.06
N ILE A 188 6.76 28.66 -14.98
CA ILE A 188 5.73 28.45 -16.01
C ILE A 188 5.81 29.60 -17.01
N ARG A 189 5.98 29.29 -18.30
CA ARG A 189 6.14 30.27 -19.40
C ARG A 189 7.28 31.26 -19.16
N PRO A 190 8.52 30.80 -18.98
CA PRO A 190 9.68 31.68 -18.82
C PRO A 190 9.82 32.56 -20.08
N ASP A 191 10.28 33.77 -19.89
CA ASP A 191 10.77 34.57 -21.01
C ASP A 191 12.10 33.98 -21.54
N TYR A 192 12.52 34.44 -22.72
CA TYR A 192 13.71 33.89 -23.37
C TYR A 192 15.00 34.01 -22.53
N PRO A 193 15.29 35.16 -21.88
CA PRO A 193 16.45 35.29 -20.99
C PRO A 193 16.42 34.28 -19.83
N THR A 194 15.29 34.16 -19.14
CA THR A 194 15.10 33.21 -18.04
C THR A 194 15.29 31.77 -18.49
N ALA A 195 14.74 31.39 -19.66
CA ALA A 195 14.92 30.05 -20.20
C ALA A 195 16.40 29.72 -20.48
N ILE A 196 17.16 30.66 -21.06
CA ILE A 196 18.60 30.50 -21.34
C ILE A 196 19.38 30.37 -20.03
N GLU A 197 19.07 31.18 -19.01
CA GLU A 197 19.73 31.08 -17.69
C GLU A 197 19.51 29.69 -17.05
N TYR A 198 18.29 29.13 -17.12
CA TYR A 198 18.03 27.79 -16.62
C TYR A 198 18.79 26.71 -17.39
N LEU A 199 18.84 26.81 -18.72
CA LEU A 199 19.58 25.85 -19.55
C LEU A 199 21.08 25.92 -19.26
N ALA A 200 21.64 27.11 -19.06
CA ALA A 200 23.06 27.28 -18.73
C ALA A 200 23.45 26.66 -17.36
N LYS A 201 22.51 26.48 -16.43
CA LYS A 201 22.74 25.79 -15.16
C LYS A 201 22.73 24.26 -15.27
N LEU A 202 22.31 23.70 -16.40
CA LEU A 202 22.26 22.25 -16.64
C LEU A 202 23.51 21.70 -17.34
N ILE A 203 24.36 22.56 -17.81
CA ILE A 203 25.66 22.26 -18.47
C ILE A 203 26.80 22.44 -17.47
#